data_be7268ae0e813e4dd9c5d63c7c5e500c
#
_entry.id   be7268ae0e813e4dd9c5d63c7c5e500c
#
_cell.length_a   1.000
_cell.length_b   1.000
_cell.length_c   1.000
_cell.angle_alpha   90.00
_cell.angle_beta   90.00
_cell.angle_gamma   90.00
#
_symmetry.space_group_name_H-M   'P 1'
#
loop_
_entity.id
_entity.type
_entity.pdbx_description
1 polymer ?
#
loop_
_entity_poly.entity_id
_entity_poly.type
_entity_poly.pdbx_seq_one_letter_code
_entity_poly.pdbx_strand_id
1 'polypeptide(L)'
;MGLNLLEKTELWINQIYLDHVNLTVLAQTVARVLKLNPDKVLVVDVRSEHITLDILEKDIPTENIIGKEREILEAVGALEGVRLTEDSCIHSNGILGLICLDGENPEGISNTVNIMVNEMKEKISKRAIVFPTGFELKQKLIEDTNTPYLKELLENNGYKVTVGDIIEDDLDDMVYKLSDAVSRAYGLIITTGGVGAEDKDKTVESILKIDKDAATPYIVKFQQGTGRHVKDGVRIAVGMIGPSMIVSFPGPNDEVILAADVLLQALENNYDKETTARMIADVLAKKLMKEHFHGHECGHEHEHENKHEHGHEYKHEHGHEYKH
;
A
#
# COMPACT_ATOMS: atom_id res chain seq x y z
N MET A 1 -18.68 13.91 -2.53
CA MET A 1 -17.27 13.49 -2.34
C MET A 1 -17.23 12.58 -1.14
N GLY A 2 -16.60 11.40 -1.20
CA GLY A 2 -16.52 10.49 -0.05
C GLY A 2 -15.39 10.91 0.89
N LEU A 3 -15.63 10.80 2.19
CA LEU A 3 -14.65 10.97 3.26
C LEU A 3 -14.24 9.60 3.76
N ASN A 4 -12.94 9.29 3.77
CA ASN A 4 -12.44 8.09 4.36
C ASN A 4 -12.24 8.29 5.86
N LEU A 5 -12.89 7.47 6.69
CA LEU A 5 -12.84 7.57 8.15
C LEU A 5 -11.50 7.13 8.74
N LEU A 6 -10.64 6.49 7.95
CA LEU A 6 -9.40 5.86 8.40
C LEU A 6 -9.68 4.85 9.52
N GLU A 7 -9.01 5.01 10.67
CA GLU A 7 -9.19 4.15 11.85
C GLU A 7 -10.11 4.78 12.91
N LYS A 8 -10.74 5.93 12.62
CA LYS A 8 -11.59 6.67 13.57
C LYS A 8 -13.06 6.50 13.21
N THR A 9 -13.61 5.36 13.60
CA THR A 9 -14.96 4.90 13.23
C THR A 9 -15.97 5.01 14.36
N GLU A 10 -15.52 5.36 15.58
CA GLU A 10 -16.37 5.41 16.76
C GLU A 10 -17.13 6.74 16.88
N LEU A 11 -18.42 6.62 17.18
CA LEU A 11 -19.34 7.69 17.51
C LEU A 11 -19.85 7.50 18.93
N TRP A 12 -19.69 8.46 19.79
CA TRP A 12 -20.16 8.42 21.18
C TRP A 12 -21.36 9.33 21.38
N ILE A 13 -22.44 8.80 21.99
CA ILE A 13 -23.57 9.59 22.45
C ILE A 13 -23.51 9.64 23.98
N ASN A 14 -23.32 10.81 24.52
CA ASN A 14 -23.23 11.08 25.95
C ASN A 14 -24.57 11.58 26.49
N GLN A 15 -24.81 11.40 27.80
CA GLN A 15 -26.03 11.76 28.51
C GLN A 15 -27.28 11.13 27.87
N ILE A 16 -27.14 9.86 27.45
CA ILE A 16 -28.22 9.00 26.95
C ILE A 16 -28.54 7.91 27.97
N TYR A 17 -29.81 7.72 28.25
CA TYR A 17 -30.32 6.72 29.21
C TYR A 17 -31.20 5.73 28.46
N LEU A 18 -30.94 4.45 28.64
CA LEU A 18 -31.62 3.36 27.94
C LEU A 18 -32.43 2.51 28.93
N ASP A 19 -33.67 2.27 28.59
CA ASP A 19 -34.58 1.34 29.31
C ASP A 19 -35.22 0.35 28.33
N HIS A 20 -34.76 -0.90 28.33
CA HIS A 20 -35.23 -2.00 27.47
C HIS A 20 -35.15 -1.68 25.94
N VAL A 21 -34.20 -0.87 25.52
CA VAL A 21 -34.01 -0.45 24.11
C VAL A 21 -33.44 -1.59 23.27
N ASN A 22 -33.99 -1.75 22.08
CA ASN A 22 -33.38 -2.63 21.07
C ASN A 22 -32.18 -1.92 20.41
N LEU A 23 -30.96 -2.33 20.76
CA LEU A 23 -29.71 -1.71 20.29
C LEU A 23 -29.52 -1.83 18.79
N THR A 24 -30.05 -2.89 18.15
CA THR A 24 -30.03 -3.02 16.68
C THR A 24 -30.88 -1.94 16.03
N VAL A 25 -32.07 -1.68 16.55
CA VAL A 25 -32.95 -0.61 16.06
C VAL A 25 -32.32 0.75 16.25
N LEU A 26 -31.64 0.98 17.39
CA LEU A 26 -30.90 2.21 17.65
C LEU A 26 -29.78 2.42 16.62
N ALA A 27 -28.93 1.42 16.39
CA ALA A 27 -27.86 1.48 15.39
C ALA A 27 -28.39 1.73 13.99
N GLN A 28 -29.46 1.03 13.58
CA GLN A 28 -30.12 1.23 12.29
C GLN A 28 -30.73 2.63 12.14
N THR A 29 -31.19 3.23 13.24
CA THR A 29 -31.69 4.59 13.22
C THR A 29 -30.59 5.61 12.94
N VAL A 30 -29.42 5.43 13.57
CA VAL A 30 -28.24 6.24 13.26
C VAL A 30 -27.79 6.01 11.81
N ALA A 31 -27.70 4.76 11.35
CA ALA A 31 -27.37 4.43 9.97
C ALA A 31 -28.29 5.13 8.95
N ARG A 32 -29.59 5.17 9.25
CA ARG A 32 -30.59 5.83 8.39
C ARG A 32 -30.35 7.34 8.28
N VAL A 33 -30.05 8.02 9.39
CA VAL A 33 -29.75 9.47 9.37
C VAL A 33 -28.50 9.75 8.57
N LEU A 34 -27.47 8.90 8.70
CA LEU A 34 -26.23 9.00 7.93
C LEU A 34 -26.33 8.46 6.50
N LYS A 35 -27.53 7.99 6.09
CA LYS A 35 -27.81 7.36 4.77
C LYS A 35 -26.86 6.20 4.46
N LEU A 36 -26.54 5.42 5.48
CA LEU A 36 -25.72 4.21 5.39
C LEU A 36 -26.62 2.97 5.32
N ASN A 37 -26.04 1.84 4.86
CA ASN A 37 -26.68 0.54 5.00
C ASN A 37 -26.88 0.24 6.50
N PRO A 38 -28.07 -0.26 6.94
CA PRO A 38 -28.35 -0.58 8.33
C PRO A 38 -27.29 -1.47 9.03
N ASP A 39 -26.67 -2.37 8.29
CA ASP A 39 -25.65 -3.29 8.81
C ASP A 39 -24.26 -2.65 8.99
N LYS A 40 -24.12 -1.38 8.63
CA LYS A 40 -22.84 -0.63 8.71
C LYS A 40 -22.69 0.18 9.98
N VAL A 41 -23.62 0.13 10.91
CA VAL A 41 -23.53 0.77 12.21
C VAL A 41 -23.85 -0.25 13.29
N LEU A 42 -23.00 -0.36 14.30
CA LEU A 42 -23.16 -1.27 15.42
C LEU A 42 -23.04 -0.50 16.75
N VAL A 43 -23.83 -0.87 17.75
CA VAL A 43 -23.58 -0.47 19.13
C VAL A 43 -22.53 -1.42 19.71
N VAL A 44 -21.38 -0.88 20.12
CA VAL A 44 -20.23 -1.68 20.61
C VAL A 44 -20.01 -1.57 22.11
N ASP A 45 -20.49 -0.50 22.76
CA ASP A 45 -20.46 -0.35 24.21
C ASP A 45 -21.71 0.39 24.71
N VAL A 46 -22.21 0.00 25.89
CA VAL A 46 -23.35 0.62 26.56
C VAL A 46 -23.03 0.80 28.04
N ARG A 47 -23.12 2.04 28.53
CA ARG A 47 -22.93 2.38 29.94
C ARG A 47 -24.15 3.15 30.46
N SER A 48 -24.14 3.54 31.73
CA SER A 48 -25.28 4.18 32.38
C SER A 48 -25.76 5.47 31.69
N GLU A 49 -24.85 6.23 31.13
CA GLU A 49 -25.12 7.58 30.55
C GLU A 49 -24.41 7.77 29.19
N HIS A 50 -23.99 6.65 28.57
CA HIS A 50 -23.14 6.70 27.40
C HIS A 50 -23.30 5.46 26.54
N ILE A 51 -23.33 5.65 25.22
CA ILE A 51 -23.22 4.55 24.26
C ILE A 51 -22.14 4.86 23.23
N THR A 52 -21.48 3.81 22.76
CA THR A 52 -20.53 3.87 21.67
C THR A 52 -21.06 3.11 20.48
N LEU A 53 -21.07 3.74 19.34
CA LEU A 53 -21.37 3.10 18.06
C LEU A 53 -20.11 3.04 17.21
N ASP A 54 -19.96 1.95 16.46
CA ASP A 54 -18.91 1.80 15.45
C ASP A 54 -19.51 1.86 14.04
N ILE A 55 -18.93 2.66 13.17
CA ILE A 55 -19.35 2.86 11.79
C ILE A 55 -18.41 2.06 10.89
N LEU A 56 -18.89 0.94 10.34
CA LEU A 56 -18.11 0.01 9.53
C LEU A 56 -17.91 0.48 8.07
N GLU A 57 -18.61 1.56 7.65
CA GLU A 57 -18.38 2.16 6.34
C GLU A 57 -17.16 3.06 6.39
N LYS A 58 -16.21 2.82 5.49
CA LYS A 58 -14.95 3.57 5.48
C LYS A 58 -15.04 4.88 4.70
N ASP A 59 -15.86 4.91 3.66
CA ASP A 59 -16.01 6.06 2.78
C ASP A 59 -17.45 6.58 2.83
N ILE A 60 -17.64 7.73 3.49
CA ILE A 60 -18.96 8.32 3.70
C ILE A 60 -19.05 9.67 2.97
N PRO A 61 -20.13 9.93 2.21
CA PRO A 61 -20.36 11.25 1.62
C PRO A 61 -20.38 12.36 2.67
N THR A 62 -19.68 13.45 2.40
CA THR A 62 -19.55 14.59 3.34
C THR A 62 -20.89 15.12 3.84
N GLU A 63 -21.86 15.21 2.93
CA GLU A 63 -23.23 15.68 3.21
C GLU A 63 -24.00 14.75 4.18
N ASN A 64 -23.55 13.51 4.35
CA ASN A 64 -24.17 12.56 5.26
C ASN A 64 -23.65 12.67 6.70
N ILE A 65 -22.52 13.40 6.91
CA ILE A 65 -21.87 13.52 8.21
C ILE A 65 -22.05 14.92 8.79
N ILE A 66 -21.79 15.96 7.99
CA ILE A 66 -21.69 17.35 8.50
C ILE A 66 -22.98 17.80 9.15
N GLY A 67 -22.87 18.27 10.41
CA GLY A 67 -23.97 18.89 11.15
C GLY A 67 -25.12 17.95 11.47
N LYS A 68 -24.88 16.63 11.49
CA LYS A 68 -25.93 15.63 11.71
C LYS A 68 -26.21 15.34 13.19
N GLU A 69 -25.52 15.97 14.12
CA GLU A 69 -25.69 15.75 15.56
C GLU A 69 -27.16 15.85 15.98
N ARG A 70 -27.81 16.98 15.70
CA ARG A 70 -29.19 17.22 16.09
C ARG A 70 -30.15 16.21 15.46
N GLU A 71 -29.99 15.93 14.17
CA GLU A 71 -30.84 14.96 13.46
C GLU A 71 -30.71 13.54 14.03
N ILE A 72 -29.47 13.15 14.42
CA ILE A 72 -29.22 11.86 15.08
C ILE A 72 -29.85 11.83 16.48
N LEU A 73 -29.63 12.86 17.31
CA LEU A 73 -30.17 12.91 18.65
C LEU A 73 -31.72 12.90 18.64
N GLU A 74 -32.35 13.69 17.76
CA GLU A 74 -33.82 13.70 17.58
C GLU A 74 -34.33 12.31 17.18
N ALA A 75 -33.69 11.67 16.19
CA ALA A 75 -34.10 10.36 15.70
C ALA A 75 -33.95 9.24 16.74
N VAL A 76 -32.82 9.27 17.49
CA VAL A 76 -32.55 8.30 18.57
C VAL A 76 -33.45 8.55 19.77
N GLY A 77 -33.68 9.81 20.15
CA GLY A 77 -34.57 10.19 21.25
C GLY A 77 -36.05 9.86 21.01
N ALA A 78 -36.46 9.65 19.75
CA ALA A 78 -37.80 9.21 19.39
C ALA A 78 -38.04 7.70 19.59
N LEU A 79 -36.98 6.93 19.88
CA LEU A 79 -37.11 5.49 20.13
C LEU A 79 -37.68 5.21 21.52
N GLU A 80 -38.56 4.21 21.59
CA GLU A 80 -39.11 3.74 22.88
C GLU A 80 -37.99 3.28 23.81
N GLY A 81 -38.01 3.76 25.06
CA GLY A 81 -37.02 3.44 26.08
C GLY A 81 -35.77 4.28 26.04
N VAL A 82 -35.61 5.20 25.08
CA VAL A 82 -34.49 6.17 25.03
C VAL A 82 -34.91 7.47 25.71
N ARG A 83 -34.06 7.96 26.62
CA ARG A 83 -34.24 9.28 27.25
C ARG A 83 -32.96 10.10 27.04
N LEU A 84 -33.11 11.26 26.42
CA LEU A 84 -32.08 12.28 26.30
C LEU A 84 -32.33 13.42 27.27
N THR A 85 -31.30 14.21 27.55
CA THR A 85 -31.34 15.42 28.35
C THR A 85 -30.88 16.63 27.51
N GLU A 86 -30.97 17.84 28.07
CA GLU A 86 -30.46 19.05 27.43
C GLU A 86 -28.94 19.00 27.22
N ASP A 87 -28.22 18.20 28.03
CA ASP A 87 -26.76 17.99 27.93
C ASP A 87 -26.37 16.84 27.03
N SER A 88 -27.34 16.18 26.39
CA SER A 88 -27.06 15.08 25.46
C SER A 88 -26.29 15.61 24.25
N CYS A 89 -25.17 15.00 23.97
CA CYS A 89 -24.31 15.43 22.87
C CYS A 89 -23.64 14.21 22.19
N ILE A 90 -23.23 14.43 20.95
CA ILE A 90 -22.42 13.46 20.22
C ILE A 90 -20.95 13.89 20.31
N HIS A 91 -20.07 12.92 20.44
CA HIS A 91 -18.63 13.14 20.36
C HIS A 91 -18.02 12.08 19.44
N SER A 92 -17.06 12.50 18.64
CA SER A 92 -16.25 11.60 17.82
C SER A 92 -14.91 12.23 17.50
N ASN A 93 -13.95 11.40 17.12
CA ASN A 93 -12.63 11.81 16.70
C ASN A 93 -12.49 11.81 15.16
N GLY A 94 -11.55 12.61 14.66
CA GLY A 94 -11.24 12.64 13.24
C GLY A 94 -12.41 13.20 12.40
N ILE A 95 -12.64 12.57 11.26
CA ILE A 95 -13.64 13.01 10.27
C ILE A 95 -15.07 12.90 10.81
N LEU A 96 -15.38 11.88 11.62
CA LEU A 96 -16.70 11.75 12.24
C LEU A 96 -17.02 12.91 13.21
N GLY A 97 -16.02 13.59 13.77
CA GLY A 97 -16.22 14.78 14.56
C GLY A 97 -16.93 15.92 13.83
N LEU A 98 -16.98 15.89 12.49
CA LEU A 98 -17.75 16.83 11.67
C LEU A 98 -19.27 16.72 11.88
N ILE A 99 -19.75 15.64 12.50
CA ILE A 99 -21.16 15.47 12.89
C ILE A 99 -21.60 16.59 13.85
N CYS A 100 -20.71 17.02 14.74
CA CYS A 100 -20.97 17.99 15.79
C CYS A 100 -20.82 19.46 15.34
N LEU A 101 -20.61 19.73 14.07
CA LEU A 101 -20.52 21.10 13.57
C LEU A 101 -21.92 21.75 13.52
N ASP A 102 -22.07 22.91 14.17
CA ASP A 102 -23.32 23.68 14.17
C ASP A 102 -23.73 24.07 12.74
N GLY A 103 -24.95 23.66 12.37
CA GLY A 103 -25.50 23.83 11.01
C GLY A 103 -25.94 25.24 10.64
N GLU A 104 -25.62 26.28 11.39
CA GLU A 104 -26.11 27.66 11.18
C GLU A 104 -25.52 28.36 9.93
N ASN A 105 -24.43 27.81 9.35
CA ASN A 105 -23.86 28.35 8.12
C ASN A 105 -23.35 27.19 7.20
N PRO A 106 -24.24 26.54 6.43
CA PRO A 106 -23.86 25.37 5.62
C PRO A 106 -22.76 25.64 4.57
N GLU A 107 -22.72 26.85 4.00
CA GLU A 107 -21.72 27.22 2.98
C GLU A 107 -20.33 27.48 3.61
N GLY A 108 -20.27 28.15 4.75
CA GLY A 108 -19.03 28.39 5.48
C GLY A 108 -18.45 27.07 6.03
N ILE A 109 -19.30 26.20 6.56
CA ILE A 109 -18.92 24.88 7.05
C ILE A 109 -18.41 24.02 5.92
N SER A 110 -19.10 23.96 4.79
CA SER A 110 -18.69 23.20 3.62
C SER A 110 -17.29 23.60 3.13
N ASN A 111 -16.99 24.90 3.11
CA ASN A 111 -15.67 25.39 2.73
C ASN A 111 -14.59 25.01 3.74
N THR A 112 -14.85 25.19 5.05
CA THR A 112 -13.90 24.81 6.11
C THR A 112 -13.61 23.31 6.09
N VAL A 113 -14.65 22.50 5.95
CA VAL A 113 -14.52 21.02 5.85
C VAL A 113 -13.75 20.62 4.61
N ASN A 114 -14.03 21.21 3.46
CA ASN A 114 -13.29 20.93 2.23
C ASN A 114 -11.81 21.29 2.37
N ILE A 115 -11.48 22.39 3.04
CA ILE A 115 -10.10 22.77 3.35
C ILE A 115 -9.45 21.70 4.25
N MET A 116 -10.10 21.34 5.37
CA MET A 116 -9.58 20.33 6.30
C MET A 116 -9.39 18.97 5.64
N VAL A 117 -10.34 18.53 4.82
CA VAL A 117 -10.26 17.27 4.07
C VAL A 117 -9.11 17.30 3.06
N ASN A 118 -8.93 18.42 2.36
CA ASN A 118 -7.83 18.56 1.41
C ASN A 118 -6.47 18.58 2.14
N GLU A 119 -6.36 19.30 3.26
CA GLU A 119 -5.14 19.25 4.08
C GLU A 119 -4.83 17.85 4.63
N MET A 120 -5.87 17.12 5.05
CA MET A 120 -5.69 15.72 5.50
C MET A 120 -5.24 14.81 4.36
N LYS A 121 -5.86 14.92 3.17
CA LYS A 121 -5.46 14.17 1.98
C LYS A 121 -4.03 14.49 1.59
N GLU A 122 -3.64 15.75 1.60
CA GLU A 122 -2.27 16.17 1.33
C GLU A 122 -1.28 15.60 2.36
N LYS A 123 -1.63 15.68 3.64
CA LYS A 123 -0.80 15.07 4.71
C LYS A 123 -0.68 13.55 4.55
N ILE A 124 -1.75 12.85 4.17
CA ILE A 124 -1.73 11.41 3.91
C ILE A 124 -0.88 11.11 2.69
N SER A 125 -1.10 11.81 1.58
CA SER A 125 -0.37 11.60 0.33
C SER A 125 1.15 11.76 0.49
N LYS A 126 1.58 12.63 1.42
CA LYS A 126 2.99 12.89 1.74
C LYS A 126 3.56 11.97 2.85
N ARG A 127 2.81 10.98 3.34
CA ARG A 127 3.34 9.93 4.23
C ARG A 127 3.75 8.73 3.40
N ALA A 128 5.02 8.36 3.46
CA ALA A 128 5.55 7.19 2.77
C ALA A 128 6.10 6.16 3.75
N ILE A 129 5.99 4.88 3.39
CA ILE A 129 6.69 3.78 4.05
C ILE A 129 7.40 2.93 2.99
N VAL A 130 8.64 2.55 3.28
CA VAL A 130 9.46 1.71 2.41
C VAL A 130 9.76 0.40 3.14
N PHE A 131 9.39 -0.72 2.53
CA PHE A 131 9.66 -2.06 3.01
C PHE A 131 10.74 -2.73 2.17
N PRO A 132 11.95 -2.95 2.70
CA PRO A 132 12.89 -3.85 2.05
C PRO A 132 12.35 -5.28 2.10
N THR A 133 12.50 -6.05 1.02
CA THR A 133 12.04 -7.43 0.95
C THR A 133 13.17 -8.37 0.57
N GLY A 134 13.08 -9.61 1.00
CA GLY A 134 13.98 -10.68 0.64
C GLY A 134 14.70 -11.33 1.81
N PHE A 135 14.83 -12.65 1.70
CA PHE A 135 15.54 -13.48 2.66
C PHE A 135 17.00 -13.03 2.87
N GLU A 136 17.67 -12.62 1.79
CA GLU A 136 19.08 -12.22 1.81
C GLU A 136 19.31 -11.00 2.69
N LEU A 137 18.40 -10.02 2.66
CA LEU A 137 18.44 -8.84 3.54
C LEU A 137 18.19 -9.23 5.01
N LYS A 138 17.21 -10.09 5.25
CA LYS A 138 16.86 -10.53 6.61
C LYS A 138 17.99 -11.32 7.26
N GLN A 139 18.67 -12.16 6.49
CA GLN A 139 19.84 -12.90 6.95
C GLN A 139 21.14 -12.07 6.98
N LYS A 140 21.07 -10.77 6.62
CA LYS A 140 22.22 -9.87 6.52
C LYS A 140 23.33 -10.37 5.59
N LEU A 141 22.96 -11.09 4.54
CA LEU A 141 23.89 -11.55 3.50
C LEU A 141 24.26 -10.44 2.53
N ILE A 142 23.40 -9.45 2.38
CA ILE A 142 23.59 -8.25 1.57
C ILE A 142 23.22 -7.01 2.36
N GLU A 143 23.72 -5.84 1.96
CA GLU A 143 23.38 -4.55 2.53
C GLU A 143 22.19 -3.95 1.80
N ASP A 144 21.28 -3.33 2.56
CA ASP A 144 20.15 -2.58 1.99
C ASP A 144 20.62 -1.20 1.52
N THR A 145 20.83 -1.05 0.24
CA THR A 145 21.18 0.23 -0.41
C THR A 145 19.96 0.96 -0.94
N ASN A 146 18.82 0.28 -1.07
CA ASN A 146 17.60 0.83 -1.65
C ASN A 146 16.83 1.71 -0.67
N THR A 147 16.63 1.25 0.55
CA THR A 147 15.85 1.99 1.56
C THR A 147 16.49 3.32 1.92
N PRO A 148 17.81 3.43 2.18
CA PRO A 148 18.46 4.72 2.43
C PRO A 148 18.29 5.70 1.26
N TYR A 149 18.49 5.22 0.03
CA TYR A 149 18.31 6.02 -1.18
C TYR A 149 16.88 6.54 -1.33
N LEU A 150 15.90 5.65 -1.26
CA LEU A 150 14.48 6.01 -1.38
C LEU A 150 14.03 6.97 -0.26
N LYS A 151 14.53 6.77 0.96
CA LYS A 151 14.24 7.66 2.07
C LYS A 151 14.75 9.07 1.77
N GLU A 152 16.01 9.22 1.41
CA GLU A 152 16.59 10.53 1.09
C GLU A 152 15.87 11.20 -0.09
N LEU A 153 15.63 10.46 -1.17
CA LEU A 153 14.95 10.96 -2.35
C LEU A 153 13.54 11.48 -2.02
N LEU A 154 12.75 10.70 -1.30
CA LEU A 154 11.38 11.05 -0.95
C LEU A 154 11.33 12.20 0.08
N GLU A 155 12.21 12.22 1.08
CA GLU A 155 12.29 13.32 2.06
C GLU A 155 12.65 14.63 1.38
N ASN A 156 13.56 14.63 0.40
CA ASN A 156 13.90 15.79 -0.42
C ASN A 156 12.72 16.28 -1.28
N ASN A 157 11.74 15.41 -1.56
CA ASN A 157 10.51 15.75 -2.28
C ASN A 157 9.29 15.97 -1.33
N GLY A 158 9.56 16.24 -0.05
CA GLY A 158 8.56 16.66 0.94
C GLY A 158 7.72 15.52 1.52
N TYR A 159 8.15 14.25 1.39
CA TYR A 159 7.51 13.13 2.04
C TYR A 159 8.03 12.92 3.46
N LYS A 160 7.15 12.50 4.35
CA LYS A 160 7.54 11.96 5.66
C LYS A 160 7.72 10.45 5.53
N VAL A 161 8.98 9.99 5.52
CA VAL A 161 9.30 8.60 5.26
C VAL A 161 9.49 7.80 6.53
N THR A 162 8.83 6.64 6.59
CA THR A 162 9.07 5.60 7.59
C THR A 162 9.78 4.43 6.92
N VAL A 163 10.80 3.90 7.58
CA VAL A 163 11.41 2.64 7.17
C VAL A 163 10.66 1.51 7.86
N GLY A 164 10.06 0.64 7.05
CA GLY A 164 9.37 -0.55 7.54
C GLY A 164 10.34 -1.69 7.87
N ASP A 165 9.83 -2.71 8.54
CA ASP A 165 10.59 -3.92 8.79
C ASP A 165 10.89 -4.66 7.47
N ILE A 166 12.00 -5.41 7.43
CA ILE A 166 12.29 -6.30 6.31
C ILE A 166 11.18 -7.36 6.22
N ILE A 167 10.56 -7.48 5.05
CA ILE A 167 9.53 -8.49 4.79
C ILE A 167 10.19 -9.73 4.19
N GLU A 168 9.88 -10.90 4.73
CA GLU A 168 10.29 -12.18 4.13
C GLU A 168 9.48 -12.48 2.86
N ASP A 169 9.96 -13.45 2.07
CA ASP A 169 9.29 -13.92 0.86
C ASP A 169 8.08 -14.82 1.20
N ASP A 170 7.27 -14.37 2.17
CA ASP A 170 6.04 -15.00 2.61
C ASP A 170 4.83 -14.15 2.20
N LEU A 171 3.88 -14.79 1.51
CA LEU A 171 2.74 -14.11 0.94
C LEU A 171 1.81 -13.49 1.99
N ASP A 172 1.57 -14.20 3.09
CA ASP A 172 0.62 -13.76 4.10
C ASP A 172 1.23 -12.68 5.01
N ASP A 173 2.54 -12.75 5.33
CA ASP A 173 3.28 -11.69 6.03
C ASP A 173 3.32 -10.40 5.19
N MET A 174 3.60 -10.50 3.89
CA MET A 174 3.55 -9.36 2.97
C MET A 174 2.17 -8.72 2.92
N VAL A 175 1.11 -9.50 2.72
CA VAL A 175 -0.27 -9.01 2.69
C VAL A 175 -0.63 -8.31 4.00
N TYR A 176 -0.25 -8.91 5.13
CA TYR A 176 -0.51 -8.32 6.45
C TYR A 176 0.19 -6.96 6.60
N LYS A 177 1.49 -6.87 6.36
CA LYS A 177 2.26 -5.63 6.54
C LYS A 177 1.84 -4.52 5.58
N LEU A 178 1.56 -4.86 4.32
CA LEU A 178 1.06 -3.88 3.34
C LEU A 178 -0.35 -3.39 3.71
N SER A 179 -1.23 -4.29 4.17
CA SER A 179 -2.58 -3.93 4.63
C SER A 179 -2.53 -3.09 5.91
N ASP A 180 -1.62 -3.38 6.85
CA ASP A 180 -1.38 -2.56 8.04
C ASP A 180 -0.92 -1.15 7.64
N ALA A 181 -0.02 -1.03 6.68
CA ALA A 181 0.42 0.28 6.19
C ALA A 181 -0.72 1.07 5.55
N VAL A 182 -1.61 0.43 4.79
CA VAL A 182 -2.83 1.07 4.26
C VAL A 182 -3.72 1.55 5.41
N SER A 183 -3.98 0.71 6.41
CA SER A 183 -4.84 1.05 7.56
C SER A 183 -4.28 2.19 8.41
N ARG A 184 -2.96 2.32 8.48
CA ARG A 184 -2.23 3.41 9.15
C ARG A 184 -2.12 4.68 8.30
N ALA A 185 -2.81 4.75 7.17
CA ALA A 185 -2.89 5.90 6.28
C ALA A 185 -1.52 6.37 5.75
N TYR A 186 -0.70 5.44 5.26
CA TYR A 186 0.42 5.79 4.40
C TYR A 186 -0.10 6.01 2.98
N GLY A 187 0.13 7.21 2.42
CA GLY A 187 -0.29 7.54 1.06
C GLY A 187 0.58 6.88 -0.01
N LEU A 188 1.84 6.57 0.34
CA LEU A 188 2.78 5.89 -0.55
C LEU A 188 3.44 4.72 0.20
N ILE A 189 3.30 3.51 -0.34
CA ILE A 189 3.84 2.28 0.21
C ILE A 189 4.74 1.66 -0.86
N ILE A 190 6.03 1.53 -0.59
CA ILE A 190 7.00 1.00 -1.55
C ILE A 190 7.60 -0.29 -1.00
N THR A 191 7.71 -1.32 -1.83
CA THR A 191 8.50 -2.51 -1.57
C THR A 191 9.69 -2.56 -2.52
N THR A 192 10.84 -3.06 -2.07
CA THR A 192 12.02 -3.26 -2.92
C THR A 192 12.41 -4.73 -2.92
N GLY A 193 12.35 -5.37 -4.10
CA GLY A 193 12.62 -6.80 -4.28
C GLY A 193 11.35 -7.68 -4.38
N GLY A 194 11.55 -9.00 -4.54
CA GLY A 194 10.47 -9.98 -4.62
C GLY A 194 9.57 -9.89 -5.85
N VAL A 195 10.02 -9.22 -6.93
CA VAL A 195 9.27 -9.06 -8.19
C VAL A 195 9.78 -9.97 -9.32
N GLY A 196 10.76 -10.81 -9.05
CA GLY A 196 11.36 -11.73 -10.01
C GLY A 196 10.42 -12.84 -10.50
N ALA A 197 10.99 -13.77 -11.28
CA ALA A 197 10.26 -14.89 -11.86
C ALA A 197 10.43 -16.20 -11.08
N GLU A 198 11.07 -16.19 -9.94
CA GLU A 198 11.23 -17.35 -9.06
C GLU A 198 9.97 -17.58 -8.20
N ASP A 199 9.81 -18.78 -7.65
CA ASP A 199 8.65 -19.08 -6.79
C ASP A 199 8.64 -18.29 -5.49
N LYS A 200 9.81 -17.90 -4.99
CA LYS A 200 9.96 -17.08 -3.78
C LYS A 200 9.50 -15.65 -3.98
N ASP A 201 9.46 -15.12 -5.20
CA ASP A 201 9.06 -13.75 -5.50
C ASP A 201 7.54 -13.59 -5.34
N LYS A 202 7.06 -13.07 -4.22
CA LYS A 202 5.63 -12.99 -3.86
C LYS A 202 5.06 -11.57 -3.82
N THR A 203 5.88 -10.55 -4.08
CA THR A 203 5.46 -9.14 -3.91
C THR A 203 4.29 -8.75 -4.80
N VAL A 204 4.33 -9.14 -6.08
CA VAL A 204 3.25 -8.82 -7.02
C VAL A 204 1.95 -9.51 -6.63
N GLU A 205 2.02 -10.78 -6.25
CA GLU A 205 0.87 -11.57 -5.80
C GLU A 205 0.26 -11.02 -4.51
N SER A 206 1.10 -10.48 -3.61
CA SER A 206 0.65 -9.85 -2.37
C SER A 206 -0.14 -8.58 -2.66
N ILE A 207 0.34 -7.74 -3.58
CA ILE A 207 -0.38 -6.53 -3.99
C ILE A 207 -1.70 -6.88 -4.66
N LEU A 208 -1.74 -7.91 -5.53
CA LEU A 208 -2.96 -8.39 -6.18
C LEU A 208 -3.99 -8.99 -5.19
N LYS A 209 -3.55 -9.53 -4.04
CA LYS A 209 -4.48 -9.94 -2.98
C LYS A 209 -5.15 -8.75 -2.30
N ILE A 210 -4.48 -7.59 -2.22
CA ILE A 210 -4.98 -6.37 -1.58
C ILE A 210 -5.81 -5.55 -2.58
N ASP A 211 -5.30 -5.35 -3.79
CA ASP A 211 -5.97 -4.70 -4.92
C ASP A 211 -6.03 -5.66 -6.10
N LYS A 212 -7.21 -6.26 -6.33
CA LYS A 212 -7.42 -7.22 -7.42
C LYS A 212 -7.24 -6.59 -8.80
N ASP A 213 -7.42 -5.28 -8.89
CA ASP A 213 -7.31 -4.48 -10.11
C ASP A 213 -5.95 -3.75 -10.19
N ALA A 214 -4.95 -4.18 -9.41
CA ALA A 214 -3.60 -3.62 -9.47
C ALA A 214 -3.01 -3.77 -10.89
N ALA A 215 -2.37 -2.71 -11.37
CA ALA A 215 -1.68 -2.72 -12.65
C ALA A 215 -0.36 -3.50 -12.54
N THR A 216 -0.21 -4.55 -13.37
CA THR A 216 0.96 -5.46 -13.29
C THR A 216 1.65 -5.65 -14.65
N PRO A 217 2.23 -4.61 -15.26
CA PRO A 217 2.93 -4.72 -16.51
C PRO A 217 4.22 -5.54 -16.38
N TYR A 218 4.56 -6.26 -17.47
CA TYR A 218 5.82 -6.99 -17.56
C TYR A 218 6.97 -6.04 -17.91
N ILE A 219 8.08 -6.21 -17.22
CA ILE A 219 9.39 -5.65 -17.60
C ILE A 219 10.00 -6.54 -18.70
N VAL A 220 9.95 -7.86 -18.48
CA VAL A 220 10.43 -8.87 -19.44
C VAL A 220 9.60 -10.13 -19.30
N LYS A 221 9.35 -10.82 -20.43
CA LYS A 221 8.67 -12.12 -20.45
C LYS A 221 9.67 -13.23 -20.74
N PHE A 222 9.44 -14.39 -20.10
CA PHE A 222 10.24 -15.59 -20.28
C PHE A 222 9.35 -16.76 -20.71
N GLN A 223 9.98 -17.79 -21.26
CA GLN A 223 9.32 -19.06 -21.41
C GLN A 223 9.33 -19.79 -20.06
N GLN A 224 8.15 -20.12 -19.53
CA GLN A 224 8.02 -20.88 -18.28
C GLN A 224 8.79 -22.18 -18.32
N GLY A 225 9.40 -22.56 -17.18
CA GLY A 225 10.14 -23.81 -17.04
C GLY A 225 11.59 -23.77 -17.56
N THR A 226 12.11 -22.60 -17.90
CA THR A 226 13.51 -22.44 -18.31
C THR A 226 14.38 -22.03 -17.11
N GLY A 227 15.24 -22.92 -16.64
CA GLY A 227 16.12 -22.67 -15.49
C GLY A 227 15.34 -22.51 -14.18
N ARG A 228 15.57 -21.41 -13.44
CA ARG A 228 14.88 -21.08 -12.16
C ARG A 228 13.53 -20.39 -12.37
N HIS A 229 13.14 -20.08 -13.60
CA HIS A 229 11.95 -19.31 -13.89
C HIS A 229 10.70 -20.17 -13.80
N VAL A 230 9.94 -20.00 -12.73
CA VAL A 230 8.64 -20.65 -12.51
C VAL A 230 7.52 -19.80 -13.12
N LYS A 231 7.69 -18.48 -13.14
CA LYS A 231 6.75 -17.52 -13.70
C LYS A 231 7.10 -17.19 -15.16
N ASP A 232 6.14 -16.58 -15.85
CA ASP A 232 6.24 -16.20 -17.28
C ASP A 232 6.98 -14.88 -17.52
N GLY A 233 7.55 -14.28 -16.49
CA GLY A 233 8.36 -13.07 -16.61
C GLY A 233 8.54 -12.31 -15.31
N VAL A 234 9.28 -11.20 -15.38
CA VAL A 234 9.43 -10.22 -14.32
C VAL A 234 8.43 -9.11 -14.56
N ARG A 235 7.68 -8.78 -13.54
CA ARG A 235 6.68 -7.69 -13.57
C ARG A 235 6.68 -6.91 -12.27
N ILE A 236 6.33 -5.64 -12.34
CA ILE A 236 6.05 -4.82 -11.16
C ILE A 236 4.54 -4.80 -10.90
N ALA A 237 4.14 -4.26 -9.75
CA ALA A 237 2.75 -3.99 -9.46
C ALA A 237 2.58 -2.58 -8.91
N VAL A 238 1.51 -1.91 -9.33
CA VAL A 238 1.02 -0.67 -8.73
C VAL A 238 -0.44 -0.88 -8.36
N GLY A 239 -0.73 -0.89 -7.08
CA GLY A 239 -2.08 -0.99 -6.52
C GLY A 239 -2.54 0.34 -5.94
N MET A 240 -3.88 0.51 -5.78
CA MET A 240 -4.48 1.68 -5.16
C MET A 240 -5.60 1.26 -4.23
N ILE A 241 -5.50 1.57 -2.96
CA ILE A 241 -6.54 1.33 -1.95
C ILE A 241 -6.89 2.65 -1.28
N GLY A 242 -8.06 3.19 -1.60
CA GLY A 242 -8.44 4.52 -1.15
C GLY A 242 -7.37 5.55 -1.52
N PRO A 243 -6.79 6.31 -0.56
CA PRO A 243 -5.74 7.28 -0.83
C PRO A 243 -4.32 6.68 -0.91
N SER A 244 -4.17 5.37 -0.68
CA SER A 244 -2.87 4.71 -0.58
C SER A 244 -2.45 4.09 -1.90
N MET A 245 -1.31 4.48 -2.43
CA MET A 245 -0.65 3.84 -3.58
C MET A 245 0.39 2.85 -3.07
N ILE A 246 0.34 1.60 -3.56
CA ILE A 246 1.30 0.54 -3.25
C ILE A 246 2.11 0.26 -4.53
N VAL A 247 3.43 0.37 -4.45
CA VAL A 247 4.32 0.18 -5.60
C VAL A 247 5.40 -0.83 -5.26
N SER A 248 5.58 -1.82 -6.15
CA SER A 248 6.71 -2.74 -6.05
C SER A 248 7.85 -2.32 -6.96
N PHE A 249 9.06 -2.27 -6.41
CA PHE A 249 10.29 -2.05 -7.16
C PHE A 249 11.14 -3.32 -7.23
N PRO A 250 12.03 -3.45 -8.23
CA PRO A 250 13.03 -4.50 -8.29
C PRO A 250 14.01 -4.48 -7.11
N GLY A 251 14.86 -5.52 -7.01
CA GLY A 251 15.93 -5.60 -6.01
C GLY A 251 17.17 -4.77 -6.34
N PRO A 252 17.68 -4.79 -7.59
CA PRO A 252 18.88 -4.08 -7.98
C PRO A 252 18.75 -2.55 -7.78
N ASN A 253 19.75 -1.95 -7.13
CA ASN A 253 19.70 -0.53 -6.74
C ASN A 253 19.59 0.43 -7.94
N ASP A 254 20.30 0.16 -9.01
CA ASP A 254 20.26 0.95 -10.24
C ASP A 254 18.88 0.91 -10.93
N GLU A 255 18.14 -0.18 -10.79
CA GLU A 255 16.75 -0.30 -11.24
C GLU A 255 15.80 0.49 -10.33
N VAL A 256 16.04 0.45 -9.02
CA VAL A 256 15.27 1.24 -8.04
C VAL A 256 15.43 2.73 -8.30
N ILE A 257 16.65 3.20 -8.61
CA ILE A 257 16.91 4.60 -8.95
C ILE A 257 16.04 5.04 -10.14
N LEU A 258 16.08 4.29 -11.24
CA LEU A 258 15.32 4.60 -12.45
C LEU A 258 13.79 4.57 -12.19
N ALA A 259 13.32 3.57 -11.45
CA ALA A 259 11.91 3.42 -11.12
C ALA A 259 11.41 4.55 -10.20
N ALA A 260 12.23 4.97 -9.24
CA ALA A 260 11.91 6.03 -8.30
C ALA A 260 11.76 7.41 -8.97
N ASP A 261 12.65 7.74 -9.91
CA ASP A 261 12.56 8.98 -10.69
C ASP A 261 11.24 9.05 -11.47
N VAL A 262 10.86 7.93 -12.12
CA VAL A 262 9.60 7.82 -12.85
C VAL A 262 8.40 7.89 -11.91
N LEU A 263 8.47 7.25 -10.75
CA LEU A 263 7.42 7.31 -9.73
C LEU A 263 7.19 8.75 -9.26
N LEU A 264 8.24 9.51 -8.97
CA LEU A 264 8.12 10.91 -8.56
C LEU A 264 7.42 11.75 -9.63
N GLN A 265 7.80 11.59 -10.90
CA GLN A 265 7.13 12.27 -12.02
C GLN A 265 5.63 11.90 -12.09
N ALA A 266 5.30 10.63 -11.88
CA ALA A 266 3.92 10.17 -11.90
C ALA A 266 3.11 10.76 -10.74
N LEU A 267 3.68 10.83 -9.54
CA LEU A 267 3.04 11.42 -8.36
C LEU A 267 2.84 12.94 -8.50
N GLU A 268 3.81 13.67 -9.05
CA GLU A 268 3.70 15.11 -9.31
C GLU A 268 2.61 15.44 -10.33
N ASN A 269 2.44 14.57 -11.34
CA ASN A 269 1.41 14.75 -12.38
C ASN A 269 0.08 14.08 -12.03
N ASN A 270 -0.06 13.45 -10.86
CA ASN A 270 -1.25 12.73 -10.42
C ASN A 270 -1.72 11.67 -11.42
N TYR A 271 -0.79 10.91 -12.00
CA TYR A 271 -1.13 9.83 -12.92
C TYR A 271 -1.81 8.66 -12.18
N ASP A 272 -2.69 7.97 -12.90
CA ASP A 272 -3.33 6.76 -12.40
C ASP A 272 -2.34 5.58 -12.25
N LYS A 273 -2.78 4.52 -11.57
CA LYS A 273 -1.96 3.35 -11.30
C LYS A 273 -1.51 2.63 -12.58
N GLU A 274 -2.34 2.60 -13.61
CA GLU A 274 -2.07 1.98 -14.90
C GLU A 274 -0.96 2.72 -15.66
N THR A 275 -1.05 4.03 -15.71
CA THR A 275 -0.04 4.90 -16.35
C THR A 275 1.27 4.84 -15.59
N THR A 276 1.23 4.96 -14.26
CA THR A 276 2.39 4.89 -13.38
C THR A 276 3.12 3.55 -13.53
N ALA A 277 2.38 2.44 -13.46
CA ALA A 277 2.96 1.10 -13.61
C ALA A 277 3.63 0.91 -14.97
N ARG A 278 2.97 1.33 -16.06
CA ARG A 278 3.51 1.22 -17.42
C ARG A 278 4.78 2.04 -17.58
N MET A 279 4.82 3.29 -17.11
CA MET A 279 6.00 4.15 -17.19
C MET A 279 7.20 3.53 -16.47
N ILE A 280 6.99 2.97 -15.28
CA ILE A 280 8.05 2.29 -14.53
C ILE A 280 8.51 1.03 -15.27
N ALA A 281 7.60 0.19 -15.76
CA ALA A 281 7.97 -1.01 -16.51
C ALA A 281 8.74 -0.69 -17.79
N ASP A 282 8.36 0.36 -18.52
CA ASP A 282 9.00 0.79 -19.76
C ASP A 282 10.45 1.26 -19.55
N VAL A 283 10.74 2.01 -18.47
CA VAL A 283 12.11 2.45 -18.19
C VAL A 283 13.00 1.26 -17.80
N LEU A 284 12.47 0.32 -17.03
CA LEU A 284 13.18 -0.88 -16.62
C LEU A 284 13.42 -1.83 -17.81
N ALA A 285 12.44 -2.01 -18.68
CA ALA A 285 12.59 -2.80 -19.90
C ALA A 285 13.67 -2.23 -20.84
N LYS A 286 13.70 -0.89 -21.00
CA LYS A 286 14.74 -0.21 -21.80
C LYS A 286 16.14 -0.42 -21.22
N LYS A 287 16.29 -0.41 -19.90
CA LYS A 287 17.59 -0.72 -19.27
C LYS A 287 18.05 -2.13 -19.60
N LEU A 288 17.19 -3.13 -19.39
CA LEU A 288 17.51 -4.53 -19.68
C LEU A 288 17.89 -4.74 -21.15
N MET A 289 17.20 -4.10 -22.09
CA MET A 289 17.54 -4.19 -23.52
C MET A 289 18.95 -3.63 -23.81
N LYS A 290 19.32 -2.52 -23.20
CA LYS A 290 20.68 -1.94 -23.39
C LYS A 290 21.77 -2.86 -22.88
N GLU A 291 21.59 -3.49 -21.73
CA GLU A 291 22.56 -4.43 -21.15
C GLU A 291 22.77 -5.65 -22.05
N HIS A 292 21.69 -6.17 -22.68
CA HIS A 292 21.80 -7.26 -23.65
C HIS A 292 22.56 -6.89 -24.92
N PHE A 293 22.43 -5.66 -25.41
CA PHE A 293 23.18 -5.21 -26.60
C PHE A 293 24.67 -5.02 -26.32
N HIS A 294 25.07 -4.50 -25.16
CA HIS A 294 26.48 -4.35 -24.79
C HIS A 294 27.18 -5.67 -24.43
N GLY A 295 26.45 -6.69 -24.02
CA GLY A 295 26.99 -8.03 -23.75
C GLY A 295 27.40 -8.81 -24.99
N HIS A 296 26.95 -8.40 -26.17
CA HIS A 296 27.28 -9.07 -27.45
C HIS A 296 28.47 -8.43 -28.20
N GLU A 297 28.94 -7.27 -27.82
CA GLU A 297 30.09 -6.61 -28.47
C GLU A 297 31.47 -7.01 -27.92
N CYS A 298 31.56 -7.75 -26.81
CA CYS A 298 32.83 -8.17 -26.20
C CYS A 298 33.25 -9.61 -26.51
N GLY A 299 32.89 -10.15 -27.64
CA GLY A 299 33.19 -11.54 -27.95
C GLY A 299 33.52 -11.87 -29.39
N HIS A 300 34.41 -11.16 -30.05
CA HIS A 300 35.09 -11.67 -31.27
C HIS A 300 36.28 -10.79 -31.65
N GLU A 301 37.44 -11.05 -31.08
CA GLU A 301 38.72 -10.91 -31.71
C GLU A 301 39.68 -11.95 -31.13
N HIS A 302 39.66 -13.16 -31.69
CA HIS A 302 40.79 -14.07 -31.66
C HIS A 302 41.22 -14.26 -33.10
N GLU A 303 42.26 -13.56 -33.49
CA GLU A 303 43.03 -13.80 -34.70
C GLU A 303 43.64 -15.19 -34.64
N HIS A 304 43.35 -15.96 -35.67
CA HIS A 304 44.07 -17.17 -36.00
C HIS A 304 45.43 -16.77 -36.64
N GLU A 305 46.51 -16.85 -35.91
CA GLU A 305 47.82 -17.08 -36.50
C GLU A 305 48.17 -18.55 -36.45
N ASN A 306 48.13 -19.15 -37.64
CA ASN A 306 48.76 -20.45 -37.94
C ASN A 306 50.28 -20.24 -37.95
N LYS A 307 51.04 -21.00 -37.18
CA LYS A 307 52.40 -21.45 -37.54
C LYS A 307 52.61 -22.89 -37.15
N HIS A 308 52.95 -23.62 -38.21
CA HIS A 308 53.47 -24.97 -38.24
C HIS A 308 54.76 -25.16 -37.45
N GLU A 309 54.97 -26.39 -36.92
CA GLU A 309 56.06 -27.32 -37.17
C GLU A 309 56.69 -27.96 -35.92
N HIS A 310 56.88 -29.29 -36.10
CA HIS A 310 57.82 -30.25 -35.49
C HIS A 310 57.58 -30.65 -34.01
N GLY A 311 57.13 -31.81 -33.69
CA GLY A 311 57.74 -33.15 -33.94
C GLY A 311 58.73 -33.48 -32.81
N HIS A 312 58.34 -34.40 -31.92
CA HIS A 312 59.16 -35.48 -31.46
C HIS A 312 58.47 -36.34 -30.36
N GLU A 313 58.52 -37.60 -30.64
CA GLU A 313 58.28 -38.78 -29.88
C GLU A 313 58.99 -38.85 -28.50
N TYR A 314 58.44 -39.66 -27.66
CA TYR A 314 58.95 -40.79 -26.87
C TYR A 314 58.25 -40.93 -25.53
N LYS A 315 57.54 -42.06 -25.46
CA LYS A 315 57.60 -43.26 -24.62
C LYS A 315 57.50 -43.16 -23.11
N HIS A 316 56.53 -43.99 -22.66
CA HIS A 316 56.54 -44.97 -21.58
C HIS A 316 57.22 -44.60 -20.25
N GLU A 317 56.60 -44.89 -19.12
CA GLU A 317 56.27 -46.14 -18.45
C GLU A 317 55.59 -45.92 -17.07
N HIS A 318 54.67 -46.84 -16.77
CA HIS A 318 54.43 -47.55 -15.50
C HIS A 318 54.64 -46.83 -14.16
N GLY A 319 53.74 -46.83 -13.26
CA GLY A 319 53.28 -47.96 -12.49
C GLY A 319 52.90 -47.57 -11.08
N HIS A 320 51.94 -48.30 -10.56
CA HIS A 320 51.67 -48.71 -9.19
C HIS A 320 51.45 -47.69 -8.10
N GLU A 321 50.29 -47.72 -7.54
CA GLU A 321 49.71 -48.59 -6.50
C GLU A 321 49.81 -48.03 -5.06
N TYR A 322 48.65 -48.06 -4.45
CA TYR A 322 48.28 -48.36 -3.05
C TYR A 322 48.42 -47.33 -1.91
N LYS A 323 47.22 -47.12 -1.37
CA LYS A 323 46.78 -47.21 0.04
C LYS A 323 47.27 -46.16 1.02
N HIS A 324 46.36 -45.43 1.57
CA HIS A 324 45.59 -45.67 2.81
C HIS A 324 44.48 -44.64 2.94
#